data_436a5c06bb7730efa32d8fccb6cc5c22
#
_entry.id   436a5c06bb7730efa32d8fccb6cc5c22
#
_cell.length_a   1.000
_cell.length_b   1.000
_cell.length_c   1.000
_cell.angle_alpha   90.00
_cell.angle_beta   90.00
_cell.angle_gamma   90.00
#
_symmetry.space_group_name_H-M   'P 1'
#
loop_
_entity.id
_entity.type
_entity.pdbx_description
1 polymer ?
#
loop_
_entity_poly.entity_id
_entity_poly.type
_entity_poly.pdbx_seq_one_letter_code
_entity_poly.pdbx_strand_id
1 'polypeptide(L)'
;GCFDGMDDTASRPAALHYAPVGHEGVRSRVARIAQWIATERPVLMVVDVSVEVAMLARLASVPTIYVRLNGDRSDAAHLDAFRGATALFAPFHRDLEMPSTPAWIRHKTRYLPGITAVAQHHPRQDDHILIVIGRGGPPGDGTAIAQAARACPETHWRVIGPVTAPTDRPANLDLAGWVDDPACEIASAGLIVGAAGDGLVNAVLAADRPFLCIPEDRPFAEQLATARALHALGAAIMLETWP
;
A
#
# COMPACT_ATOMS: atom_id res chain seq x y z
N GLY A 1 10.29 -18.70 3.73
CA GLY A 1 10.08 -18.49 5.14
C GLY A 1 9.69 -17.05 5.39
N CYS A 2 8.75 -16.83 6.27
CA CYS A 2 8.38 -15.48 6.68
C CYS A 2 9.49 -14.94 7.58
N PHE A 3 10.02 -13.77 7.29
CA PHE A 3 10.91 -13.05 8.17
C PHE A 3 10.05 -12.47 9.29
N ASP A 4 10.22 -12.95 10.51
CA ASP A 4 9.43 -12.55 11.69
C ASP A 4 9.98 -11.30 12.40
N GLY A 5 11.08 -10.73 11.92
CA GLY A 5 11.72 -9.55 12.50
C GLY A 5 12.47 -9.81 13.82
N MET A 6 12.53 -11.05 14.27
CA MET A 6 13.09 -11.46 15.57
C MET A 6 14.58 -11.77 15.53
N ASP A 7 15.24 -11.65 14.38
CA ASP A 7 16.68 -11.83 14.27
C ASP A 7 17.44 -10.77 15.07
N ASP A 8 18.50 -11.21 15.73
CA ASP A 8 19.38 -10.35 16.53
C ASP A 8 19.88 -9.13 15.73
N THR A 9 19.30 -7.98 16.03
CA THR A 9 19.64 -6.73 15.37
C THR A 9 21.03 -6.22 15.71
N ALA A 10 21.64 -6.70 16.80
CA ALA A 10 22.96 -6.28 17.25
C ALA A 10 24.11 -6.75 16.33
N SER A 11 23.90 -7.79 15.55
CA SER A 11 24.89 -8.33 14.61
C SER A 11 24.67 -7.89 13.16
N ARG A 12 23.67 -7.05 12.85
CA ARG A 12 23.35 -6.64 11.48
C ARG A 12 24.30 -5.56 10.98
N PRO A 13 24.93 -5.76 9.80
CA PRO A 13 25.62 -4.68 9.13
C PRO A 13 24.66 -3.53 8.80
N ALA A 14 25.15 -2.29 8.80
CA ALA A 14 24.35 -1.09 8.51
C ALA A 14 23.80 -1.06 7.06
N ALA A 15 24.37 -1.85 6.14
CA ALA A 15 23.92 -1.96 4.77
C ALA A 15 23.05 -3.20 4.56
N LEU A 16 22.08 -3.10 3.63
CA LEU A 16 21.19 -4.21 3.24
C LEU A 16 20.43 -4.82 4.43
N HIS A 17 19.95 -3.99 5.35
CA HIS A 17 19.26 -4.44 6.57
C HIS A 17 17.98 -5.24 6.31
N TYR A 18 17.46 -5.27 5.08
CA TYR A 18 16.34 -6.12 4.65
C TYR A 18 16.76 -7.56 4.30
N ALA A 19 18.07 -7.83 4.23
CA ALA A 19 18.64 -9.13 3.94
C ALA A 19 19.46 -9.62 5.15
N PRO A 20 18.82 -10.22 6.17
CA PRO A 20 19.49 -10.64 7.37
C PRO A 20 20.62 -11.63 7.08
N VAL A 21 21.71 -11.50 7.83
CA VAL A 21 22.88 -12.37 7.69
C VAL A 21 22.55 -13.78 8.23
N GLY A 22 23.01 -14.80 7.50
CA GLY A 22 22.81 -16.20 7.92
C GLY A 22 21.45 -16.81 7.60
N HIS A 23 20.52 -16.05 7.03
CA HIS A 23 19.17 -16.54 6.77
C HIS A 23 19.09 -17.41 5.51
N GLU A 24 18.72 -18.70 5.68
CA GLU A 24 18.68 -19.70 4.60
C GLU A 24 17.68 -19.33 3.49
N GLY A 25 16.50 -18.80 3.83
CA GLY A 25 15.49 -18.39 2.87
C GLY A 25 15.96 -17.24 1.97
N VAL A 26 16.74 -16.28 2.50
CA VAL A 26 17.35 -15.20 1.70
C VAL A 26 18.39 -15.78 0.76
N ARG A 27 19.27 -16.66 1.26
CA ARG A 27 20.32 -17.33 0.43
C ARG A 27 19.69 -18.11 -0.72
N SER A 28 18.68 -18.94 -0.43
CA SER A 28 17.98 -19.73 -1.44
C SER A 28 17.25 -18.86 -2.46
N ARG A 29 16.62 -17.77 -2.04
CA ARG A 29 15.96 -16.80 -2.94
C ARG A 29 16.98 -16.14 -3.87
N VAL A 30 18.08 -15.66 -3.34
CA VAL A 30 19.16 -15.02 -4.13
C VAL A 30 19.72 -15.99 -5.17
N ALA A 31 20.04 -17.24 -4.77
CA ALA A 31 20.55 -18.26 -5.67
C ALA A 31 19.56 -18.55 -6.82
N ARG A 32 18.27 -18.70 -6.52
CA ARG A 32 17.23 -18.96 -7.52
C ARG A 32 17.08 -17.80 -8.51
N ILE A 33 17.06 -16.56 -8.04
CA ILE A 33 16.95 -15.38 -8.91
C ILE A 33 18.20 -15.26 -9.78
N ALA A 34 19.39 -15.42 -9.21
CA ALA A 34 20.65 -15.36 -9.96
C ALA A 34 20.71 -16.44 -11.06
N GLN A 35 20.31 -17.67 -10.73
CA GLN A 35 20.24 -18.78 -11.70
C GLN A 35 19.23 -18.48 -12.82
N TRP A 36 18.05 -17.96 -12.46
CA TRP A 36 17.04 -17.57 -13.44
C TRP A 36 17.57 -16.47 -14.39
N ILE A 37 18.21 -15.43 -13.85
CA ILE A 37 18.82 -14.36 -14.67
C ILE A 37 19.86 -14.94 -15.64
N ALA A 38 20.72 -15.85 -15.17
CA ALA A 38 21.77 -16.46 -15.99
C ALA A 38 21.18 -17.30 -17.13
N THR A 39 20.05 -17.98 -16.88
CA THR A 39 19.39 -18.86 -17.86
C THR A 39 18.55 -18.06 -18.85
N GLU A 40 17.64 -17.20 -18.35
CA GLU A 40 16.65 -16.51 -19.18
C GLU A 40 17.18 -15.23 -19.84
N ARG A 41 18.28 -14.67 -19.31
CA ARG A 41 18.93 -13.45 -19.82
C ARG A 41 17.94 -12.31 -20.07
N PRO A 42 17.15 -11.90 -19.05
CA PRO A 42 16.12 -10.89 -19.24
C PRO A 42 16.74 -9.57 -19.72
N VAL A 43 16.10 -8.93 -20.68
CA VAL A 43 16.52 -7.61 -21.20
C VAL A 43 16.25 -6.49 -20.19
N LEU A 44 15.34 -6.71 -19.25
CA LEU A 44 14.91 -5.77 -18.22
C LEU A 44 14.23 -6.53 -17.07
N MET A 45 14.43 -6.07 -15.85
CA MET A 45 13.66 -6.53 -14.69
C MET A 45 12.84 -5.38 -14.11
N VAL A 46 11.56 -5.61 -13.88
CA VAL A 46 10.71 -4.73 -13.04
C VAL A 46 10.75 -5.30 -11.62
N VAL A 47 11.23 -4.50 -10.69
CA VAL A 47 11.40 -4.90 -9.29
C VAL A 47 10.44 -4.10 -8.42
N ASP A 48 9.48 -4.81 -7.84
CA ASP A 48 8.49 -4.23 -6.94
C ASP A 48 9.05 -4.15 -5.52
N VAL A 49 9.41 -2.95 -5.09
CA VAL A 49 9.82 -2.50 -3.75
C VAL A 49 11.08 -3.18 -3.17
N SER A 50 11.51 -4.34 -3.67
CA SER A 50 12.64 -5.09 -3.06
C SER A 50 14.00 -4.50 -3.43
N VAL A 51 14.64 -3.84 -2.44
CA VAL A 51 15.98 -3.26 -2.57
C VAL A 51 17.00 -4.34 -2.95
N GLU A 52 16.99 -5.49 -2.25
CA GLU A 52 17.95 -6.58 -2.46
C GLU A 52 17.84 -7.18 -3.85
N VAL A 53 16.61 -7.34 -4.37
CA VAL A 53 16.39 -7.88 -5.72
C VAL A 53 16.86 -6.88 -6.77
N ALA A 54 16.62 -5.57 -6.56
CA ALA A 54 17.13 -4.54 -7.46
C ALA A 54 18.65 -4.51 -7.51
N MET A 55 19.30 -4.60 -6.35
CA MET A 55 20.77 -4.67 -6.27
C MET A 55 21.32 -5.95 -6.91
N LEU A 56 20.69 -7.09 -6.67
CA LEU A 56 21.06 -8.37 -7.28
C LEU A 56 20.96 -8.30 -8.81
N ALA A 57 19.84 -7.80 -9.34
CA ALA A 57 19.66 -7.64 -10.78
C ALA A 57 20.72 -6.72 -11.39
N ARG A 58 21.03 -5.60 -10.71
CA ARG A 58 22.08 -4.68 -11.16
C ARG A 58 23.48 -5.31 -11.14
N LEU A 59 23.81 -6.09 -10.09
CA LEU A 59 25.07 -6.85 -10.03
C LEU A 59 25.15 -7.92 -11.11
N ALA A 60 24.03 -8.51 -11.49
CA ALA A 60 23.90 -9.47 -12.57
C ALA A 60 23.84 -8.81 -13.97
N SER A 61 24.20 -7.52 -14.10
CA SER A 61 24.21 -6.75 -15.35
C SER A 61 22.86 -6.60 -16.05
N VAL A 62 21.74 -6.70 -15.31
CA VAL A 62 20.39 -6.50 -15.84
C VAL A 62 19.90 -5.09 -15.56
N PRO A 63 19.41 -4.34 -16.58
CA PRO A 63 18.73 -3.08 -16.35
C PRO A 63 17.49 -3.28 -15.50
N THR A 64 17.19 -2.33 -14.58
CA THR A 64 16.02 -2.43 -13.71
C THR A 64 15.11 -1.22 -13.82
N ILE A 65 13.82 -1.45 -13.73
CA ILE A 65 12.82 -0.46 -13.34
C ILE A 65 12.43 -0.78 -11.90
N TYR A 66 12.62 0.17 -11.01
CA TYR A 66 12.26 0.01 -9.61
C TYR A 66 10.90 0.65 -9.33
N VAL A 67 9.94 -0.16 -8.90
CA VAL A 67 8.64 0.33 -8.41
C VAL A 67 8.82 0.78 -6.97
N ARG A 68 8.60 2.07 -6.72
CA ARG A 68 8.72 2.64 -5.38
C ARG A 68 7.38 3.12 -4.86
N LEU A 69 7.19 2.94 -3.58
CA LEU A 69 6.05 3.47 -2.84
C LEU A 69 6.37 4.87 -2.31
N ASN A 70 5.35 5.57 -1.81
CA ASN A 70 5.49 6.83 -1.09
C ASN A 70 6.16 6.61 0.29
N GLY A 71 6.36 7.67 1.06
CA GLY A 71 6.97 7.62 2.38
C GLY A 71 8.45 7.96 2.40
N ASP A 72 9.04 7.99 3.60
CA ASP A 72 10.45 8.35 3.80
C ASP A 72 11.39 7.18 3.48
N ARG A 73 11.89 7.16 2.26
CA ARG A 73 12.84 6.16 1.76
C ARG A 73 14.20 6.80 1.49
N SER A 74 14.67 7.56 2.47
CA SER A 74 15.96 8.29 2.41
C SER A 74 17.15 7.50 2.95
N ASP A 75 16.93 6.26 3.41
CA ASP A 75 18.01 5.39 3.86
C ASP A 75 18.94 4.95 2.71
N ALA A 76 20.18 4.62 3.04
CA ALA A 76 21.23 4.32 2.07
C ALA A 76 20.84 3.19 1.11
N ALA A 77 20.15 2.16 1.60
CA ALA A 77 19.78 0.99 0.79
C ALA A 77 18.77 1.36 -0.30
N HIS A 78 17.72 2.14 0.03
CA HIS A 78 16.80 2.65 -0.99
C HIS A 78 17.47 3.61 -1.96
N LEU A 79 18.28 4.55 -1.45
CA LEU A 79 18.97 5.51 -2.32
C LEU A 79 19.89 4.82 -3.32
N ASP A 80 20.60 3.75 -2.93
CA ASP A 80 21.47 3.00 -3.83
C ASP A 80 20.67 2.18 -4.85
N ALA A 81 19.57 1.53 -4.44
CA ALA A 81 18.66 0.89 -5.38
C ALA A 81 18.09 1.88 -6.41
N PHE A 82 17.67 3.08 -5.95
CA PHE A 82 17.17 4.13 -6.83
C PHE A 82 18.23 4.66 -7.79
N ARG A 83 19.49 4.83 -7.35
CA ARG A 83 20.61 5.20 -8.22
C ARG A 83 20.91 4.12 -9.24
N GLY A 84 20.93 2.85 -8.82
CA GLY A 84 21.23 1.69 -9.64
C GLY A 84 20.16 1.36 -10.69
N ALA A 85 18.91 1.73 -10.47
CA ALA A 85 17.83 1.49 -11.42
C ALA A 85 17.95 2.37 -12.66
N THR A 86 17.52 1.89 -13.83
CA THR A 86 17.44 2.66 -15.08
C THR A 86 16.35 3.73 -14.99
N ALA A 87 15.20 3.39 -14.42
CA ALA A 87 14.08 4.30 -14.15
C ALA A 87 13.41 3.93 -12.83
N LEU A 88 12.75 4.91 -12.24
CA LEU A 88 11.86 4.72 -11.09
C LEU A 88 10.42 4.85 -11.54
N PHE A 89 9.56 4.05 -10.96
CA PHE A 89 8.16 3.97 -11.25
C PHE A 89 7.38 4.15 -9.95
N ALA A 90 6.42 5.07 -9.92
CA ALA A 90 5.57 5.33 -8.77
C ALA A 90 4.09 5.12 -9.15
N PRO A 91 3.39 4.13 -8.55
CA PRO A 91 1.98 3.86 -8.84
C PRO A 91 1.04 4.82 -8.09
N PHE A 92 1.47 6.06 -7.89
CA PHE A 92 0.69 7.09 -7.22
C PHE A 92 0.82 8.44 -7.95
N HIS A 93 -0.06 9.39 -7.65
CA HIS A 93 -0.05 10.71 -8.26
C HIS A 93 1.12 11.54 -7.76
N ARG A 94 1.74 12.32 -8.65
CA ARG A 94 2.90 13.18 -8.35
C ARG A 94 2.68 14.11 -7.15
N ASP A 95 1.48 14.64 -7.01
CA ASP A 95 1.15 15.60 -5.95
C ASP A 95 1.05 14.94 -4.56
N LEU A 96 1.02 13.60 -4.50
CA LEU A 96 1.11 12.84 -3.24
C LEU A 96 2.57 12.63 -2.78
N GLU A 97 3.56 13.00 -3.60
CA GLU A 97 4.97 12.84 -3.28
C GLU A 97 5.37 13.65 -2.04
N MET A 98 6.12 13.02 -1.14
CA MET A 98 6.65 13.73 0.03
C MET A 98 7.52 14.93 -0.38
N PRO A 99 7.33 16.11 0.24
CA PRO A 99 8.16 17.28 -0.06
C PRO A 99 9.67 17.07 0.18
N SER A 100 10.02 16.20 1.13
CA SER A 100 11.39 15.84 1.48
C SER A 100 12.08 14.92 0.46
N THR A 101 11.34 14.31 -0.48
CA THR A 101 11.92 13.45 -1.50
C THR A 101 12.95 14.23 -2.34
N PRO A 102 14.20 13.75 -2.46
CA PRO A 102 15.24 14.42 -3.23
C PRO A 102 14.83 14.70 -4.68
N ALA A 103 15.19 15.88 -5.20
CA ALA A 103 14.81 16.31 -6.54
C ALA A 103 15.23 15.32 -7.64
N TRP A 104 16.42 14.70 -7.51
CA TRP A 104 16.89 13.73 -8.50
C TRP A 104 16.02 12.47 -8.54
N ILE A 105 15.43 12.02 -7.41
CA ILE A 105 14.49 10.90 -7.35
C ILE A 105 13.22 11.28 -8.10
N ARG A 106 12.66 12.46 -7.80
CA ARG A 106 11.46 12.98 -8.48
C ARG A 106 11.66 13.09 -9.98
N HIS A 107 12.81 13.59 -10.44
CA HIS A 107 13.13 13.68 -11.88
C HIS A 107 13.28 12.31 -12.55
N LYS A 108 13.82 11.32 -11.83
CA LYS A 108 13.99 9.95 -12.34
C LYS A 108 12.70 9.14 -12.33
N THR A 109 11.70 9.57 -11.55
CA THR A 109 10.44 8.85 -11.36
C THR A 109 9.44 9.13 -12.47
N ARG A 110 8.81 8.07 -12.96
CA ARG A 110 7.59 8.11 -13.78
C ARG A 110 6.41 7.81 -12.88
N TYR A 111 5.52 8.79 -12.71
CA TYR A 111 4.31 8.66 -11.90
C TYR A 111 3.21 8.13 -12.78
N LEU A 112 2.60 7.04 -12.39
CA LEU A 112 1.53 6.35 -13.11
C LEU A 112 0.39 6.03 -12.13
N PRO A 113 -0.40 7.05 -11.73
CA PRO A 113 -1.58 6.84 -10.90
C PRO A 113 -2.65 6.04 -11.67
N GLY A 114 -3.61 5.50 -10.92
CA GLY A 114 -4.76 4.83 -11.52
C GLY A 114 -4.49 3.37 -11.95
N ILE A 115 -3.43 2.75 -11.44
CA ILE A 115 -3.24 1.30 -11.60
C ILE A 115 -4.20 0.59 -10.64
N THR A 116 -5.44 0.44 -11.10
CA THR A 116 -6.51 -0.19 -10.34
C THR A 116 -7.54 -0.80 -11.28
N ALA A 117 -8.35 -1.73 -10.78
CA ALA A 117 -9.53 -2.16 -11.50
C ALA A 117 -10.54 -0.99 -11.54
N VAL A 118 -11.05 -0.70 -12.71
CA VAL A 118 -12.10 0.31 -12.90
C VAL A 118 -13.43 -0.40 -12.96
N ALA A 119 -14.32 -0.09 -12.02
CA ALA A 119 -15.69 -0.59 -12.07
C ALA A 119 -16.42 0.00 -13.28
N GLN A 120 -17.37 -0.77 -13.81
CA GLN A 120 -18.38 -0.19 -14.67
C GLN A 120 -19.17 0.86 -13.89
N HIS A 121 -19.74 1.85 -14.59
CA HIS A 121 -20.49 2.92 -13.95
C HIS A 121 -21.61 2.35 -13.07
N HIS A 122 -21.51 2.59 -11.75
CA HIS A 122 -22.56 2.26 -10.78
C HIS A 122 -23.15 3.54 -10.20
N PRO A 123 -24.48 3.63 -10.04
CA PRO A 123 -25.08 4.76 -9.37
C PRO A 123 -24.61 4.82 -7.93
N ARG A 124 -24.21 6.01 -7.49
CA ARG A 124 -23.82 6.28 -6.13
C ARG A 124 -25.04 6.19 -5.19
N GLN A 125 -24.86 5.53 -4.06
CA GLN A 125 -25.83 5.45 -2.95
C GLN A 125 -25.33 6.34 -1.81
N ASP A 126 -25.93 7.50 -1.65
CA ASP A 126 -25.42 8.53 -0.72
C ASP A 126 -25.55 8.13 0.76
N ASP A 127 -26.44 7.22 1.09
CA ASP A 127 -26.66 6.63 2.42
C ASP A 127 -25.78 5.40 2.70
N HIS A 128 -24.89 5.02 1.77
CA HIS A 128 -24.04 3.84 1.88
C HIS A 128 -22.62 4.22 2.28
N ILE A 129 -22.17 3.76 3.46
CA ILE A 129 -20.79 3.87 3.93
C ILE A 129 -20.09 2.53 3.73
N LEU A 130 -19.02 2.52 2.95
CA LEU A 130 -18.19 1.34 2.72
C LEU A 130 -16.87 1.46 3.50
N ILE A 131 -16.61 0.50 4.38
CA ILE A 131 -15.32 0.35 5.06
C ILE A 131 -14.51 -0.70 4.34
N VAL A 132 -13.29 -0.35 3.93
CA VAL A 132 -12.38 -1.23 3.21
C VAL A 132 -11.18 -1.58 4.07
N ILE A 133 -11.05 -2.85 4.44
CA ILE A 133 -9.92 -3.39 5.21
C ILE A 133 -9.03 -4.21 4.29
N GLY A 134 -7.77 -3.79 4.14
CA GLY A 134 -6.79 -4.46 3.29
C GLY A 134 -6.13 -5.69 3.94
N ARG A 135 -5.35 -6.44 3.12
CA ARG A 135 -4.61 -7.63 3.60
C ARG A 135 -3.36 -7.30 4.42
N GLY A 136 -2.88 -6.07 4.31
CA GLY A 136 -1.56 -5.73 4.83
C GLY A 136 -1.56 -5.34 6.32
N GLY A 137 -2.72 -5.14 6.96
CA GLY A 137 -2.90 -4.74 8.35
C GLY A 137 -3.59 -5.79 9.22
N PRO A 138 -3.80 -5.48 10.49
CA PRO A 138 -4.65 -6.28 11.36
C PRO A 138 -6.11 -6.24 10.87
N PRO A 139 -6.95 -7.21 11.27
CA PRO A 139 -8.39 -7.12 11.05
C PRO A 139 -8.96 -5.82 11.66
N GLY A 140 -9.96 -5.25 11.02
CA GLY A 140 -10.69 -4.10 11.56
C GLY A 140 -11.37 -4.41 12.89
N ASP A 141 -11.53 -3.40 13.74
CA ASP A 141 -12.25 -3.53 15.01
C ASP A 141 -13.78 -3.44 14.76
N GLY A 142 -14.41 -4.62 14.68
CA GLY A 142 -15.86 -4.70 14.47
C GLY A 142 -16.68 -4.09 15.59
N THR A 143 -16.15 -3.98 16.82
CA THR A 143 -16.85 -3.34 17.94
C THR A 143 -16.92 -1.83 17.74
N ALA A 144 -15.81 -1.19 17.40
CA ALA A 144 -15.77 0.23 17.08
C ALA A 144 -16.64 0.57 15.87
N ILE A 145 -16.58 -0.26 14.82
CA ILE A 145 -17.43 -0.11 13.63
C ILE A 145 -18.93 -0.23 13.99
N ALA A 146 -19.31 -1.21 14.82
CA ALA A 146 -20.69 -1.38 15.25
C ALA A 146 -21.19 -0.19 16.10
N GLN A 147 -20.31 0.42 16.89
CA GLN A 147 -20.65 1.64 17.64
C GLN A 147 -20.92 2.82 16.69
N ALA A 148 -20.05 3.01 15.68
CA ALA A 148 -20.26 4.05 14.67
C ALA A 148 -21.55 3.83 13.87
N ALA A 149 -21.87 2.59 13.49
CA ALA A 149 -23.10 2.27 12.78
C ALA A 149 -24.36 2.55 13.62
N ARG A 150 -24.32 2.29 14.93
CA ARG A 150 -25.43 2.66 15.84
C ARG A 150 -25.61 4.17 15.98
N ALA A 151 -24.52 4.94 15.94
CA ALA A 151 -24.59 6.40 16.00
C ALA A 151 -25.20 7.02 14.75
N CYS A 152 -25.21 6.31 13.62
CA CYS A 152 -25.77 6.74 12.34
C CYS A 152 -26.79 5.72 11.80
N PRO A 153 -27.95 5.54 12.43
CA PRO A 153 -28.90 4.49 12.12
C PRO A 153 -29.54 4.61 10.73
N GLU A 154 -29.56 5.81 10.16
CA GLU A 154 -30.13 6.10 8.83
C GLU A 154 -29.18 5.74 7.67
N THR A 155 -27.93 5.36 7.98
CA THR A 155 -26.94 4.97 6.98
C THR A 155 -26.74 3.46 6.96
N HIS A 156 -26.51 2.92 5.77
CA HIS A 156 -26.13 1.53 5.58
C HIS A 156 -24.61 1.39 5.63
N TRP A 157 -24.11 0.57 6.55
CA TRP A 157 -22.70 0.32 6.77
C TRP A 157 -22.32 -1.06 6.22
N ARG A 158 -21.34 -1.10 5.33
CA ARG A 158 -20.82 -2.34 4.79
C ARG A 158 -19.31 -2.41 4.97
N VAL A 159 -18.82 -3.54 5.46
CA VAL A 159 -17.38 -3.79 5.65
C VAL A 159 -16.94 -4.88 4.70
N ILE A 160 -15.94 -4.59 3.88
CA ILE A 160 -15.24 -5.58 3.05
C ILE A 160 -13.80 -5.78 3.56
N GLY A 161 -13.32 -7.03 3.53
CA GLY A 161 -12.04 -7.44 4.09
C GLY A 161 -12.16 -8.03 5.51
N PRO A 162 -11.02 -8.31 6.17
CA PRO A 162 -11.00 -8.99 7.45
C PRO A 162 -11.41 -8.03 8.59
N VAL A 163 -12.37 -8.43 9.38
CA VAL A 163 -12.89 -7.68 10.54
C VAL A 163 -13.22 -8.63 11.67
N THR A 164 -12.97 -8.23 12.91
CA THR A 164 -13.40 -8.98 14.08
C THR A 164 -14.92 -8.89 14.24
N ALA A 165 -15.59 -9.99 14.55
CA ALA A 165 -17.03 -9.96 14.77
C ALA A 165 -17.36 -9.16 16.04
N PRO A 166 -18.26 -8.16 15.99
CA PRO A 166 -18.73 -7.47 17.20
C PRO A 166 -19.66 -8.39 18.00
N THR A 167 -19.68 -8.23 19.31
CA THR A 167 -20.58 -9.00 20.19
C THR A 167 -22.05 -8.75 19.88
N ASP A 168 -22.37 -7.53 19.48
CA ASP A 168 -23.71 -7.10 19.10
C ASP A 168 -23.64 -6.29 17.81
N ARG A 169 -24.23 -6.84 16.73
CA ARG A 169 -24.22 -6.25 15.40
C ARG A 169 -25.54 -5.51 15.13
N PRO A 170 -25.52 -4.20 14.89
CA PRO A 170 -26.72 -3.47 14.53
C PRO A 170 -27.25 -3.88 13.16
N ALA A 171 -28.55 -3.70 12.94
CA ALA A 171 -29.21 -4.14 11.70
C ALA A 171 -28.72 -3.42 10.43
N ASN A 172 -28.21 -2.20 10.57
CA ASN A 172 -27.65 -1.40 9.48
C ASN A 172 -26.17 -1.68 9.18
N LEU A 173 -25.54 -2.70 9.80
CA LEU A 173 -24.15 -3.09 9.57
C LEU A 173 -24.08 -4.46 8.90
N ASP A 174 -23.45 -4.53 7.72
CA ASP A 174 -23.12 -5.75 6.99
C ASP A 174 -21.61 -6.02 7.01
N LEU A 175 -21.22 -7.24 7.38
CA LEU A 175 -19.82 -7.71 7.37
C LEU A 175 -19.67 -8.73 6.25
N ALA A 176 -19.25 -8.26 5.08
CA ALA A 176 -19.20 -9.09 3.87
C ALA A 176 -17.93 -9.96 3.76
N GLY A 177 -16.87 -9.64 4.54
CA GLY A 177 -15.58 -10.32 4.37
C GLY A 177 -14.94 -10.01 3.02
N TRP A 178 -14.24 -10.99 2.43
CA TRP A 178 -13.64 -10.82 1.11
C TRP A 178 -14.71 -10.84 0.03
N VAL A 179 -14.63 -9.88 -0.91
CA VAL A 179 -15.51 -9.78 -2.08
C VAL A 179 -14.70 -9.97 -3.36
N ASP A 180 -15.34 -10.47 -4.40
CA ASP A 180 -14.69 -10.73 -5.69
C ASP A 180 -14.45 -9.44 -6.49
N ASP A 181 -15.36 -8.46 -6.36
CA ASP A 181 -15.28 -7.19 -7.07
C ASP A 181 -15.32 -5.98 -6.10
N PRO A 182 -14.20 -5.64 -5.44
CA PRO A 182 -14.13 -4.47 -4.57
C PRO A 182 -14.27 -3.14 -5.34
N ALA A 183 -13.98 -3.11 -6.64
CA ALA A 183 -14.12 -1.90 -7.44
C ALA A 183 -15.58 -1.51 -7.61
N CYS A 184 -16.46 -2.48 -7.79
CA CYS A 184 -17.91 -2.29 -7.83
C CYS A 184 -18.45 -1.75 -6.49
N GLU A 185 -18.01 -2.32 -5.37
CA GLU A 185 -18.38 -1.86 -4.03
C GLU A 185 -17.96 -0.40 -3.80
N ILE A 186 -16.70 -0.05 -4.14
CA ILE A 186 -16.18 1.31 -4.03
C ILE A 186 -16.99 2.28 -4.91
N ALA A 187 -17.27 1.89 -6.16
CA ALA A 187 -17.98 2.75 -7.11
C ALA A 187 -19.42 3.05 -6.68
N SER A 188 -20.08 2.15 -5.94
CA SER A 188 -21.47 2.34 -5.49
C SER A 188 -21.60 3.11 -4.17
N ALA A 189 -20.55 3.21 -3.37
CA ALA A 189 -20.61 3.82 -2.05
C ALA A 189 -20.74 5.34 -2.07
N GLY A 190 -21.45 5.90 -1.09
CA GLY A 190 -21.54 7.34 -0.84
C GLY A 190 -20.32 7.91 -0.14
N LEU A 191 -19.73 7.12 0.78
CA LEU A 191 -18.52 7.45 1.52
C LEU A 191 -17.65 6.20 1.65
N ILE A 192 -16.36 6.33 1.38
CA ILE A 192 -15.37 5.29 1.65
C ILE A 192 -14.61 5.60 2.94
N VAL A 193 -14.42 4.59 3.78
CA VAL A 193 -13.55 4.66 4.96
C VAL A 193 -12.48 3.58 4.82
N GLY A 194 -11.22 3.94 5.01
CA GLY A 194 -10.14 2.96 4.93
C GLY A 194 -8.74 3.54 5.09
N ALA A 195 -7.76 2.68 4.95
CA ALA A 195 -6.35 3.04 5.07
C ALA A 195 -5.79 3.69 3.79
N ALA A 196 -4.60 4.33 3.90
CA ALA A 196 -3.96 5.03 2.78
C ALA A 196 -3.03 4.14 1.93
N GLY A 197 -3.37 2.87 1.76
CA GLY A 197 -2.62 2.00 0.84
C GLY A 197 -2.88 2.36 -0.62
N ASP A 198 -1.85 2.26 -1.49
CA ASP A 198 -1.91 2.69 -2.89
C ASP A 198 -3.07 2.06 -3.67
N GLY A 199 -3.38 0.79 -3.42
CA GLY A 199 -4.49 0.10 -4.09
C GLY A 199 -5.85 0.74 -3.81
N LEU A 200 -6.14 1.02 -2.54
CA LEU A 200 -7.39 1.67 -2.14
C LEU A 200 -7.43 3.12 -2.60
N VAL A 201 -6.35 3.88 -2.39
CA VAL A 201 -6.26 5.28 -2.82
C VAL A 201 -6.52 5.41 -4.32
N ASN A 202 -5.85 4.61 -5.15
CA ASN A 202 -6.07 4.62 -6.59
C ASN A 202 -7.52 4.27 -6.96
N ALA A 203 -8.13 3.29 -6.30
CA ALA A 203 -9.51 2.88 -6.57
C ALA A 203 -10.52 3.98 -6.19
N VAL A 204 -10.34 4.62 -5.02
CA VAL A 204 -11.21 5.69 -4.54
C VAL A 204 -11.12 6.92 -5.44
N LEU A 205 -9.90 7.33 -5.81
CA LEU A 205 -9.69 8.47 -6.71
C LEU A 205 -10.25 8.19 -8.12
N ALA A 206 -10.08 6.96 -8.63
CA ALA A 206 -10.63 6.58 -9.93
C ALA A 206 -12.17 6.54 -9.93
N ALA A 207 -12.78 6.19 -8.80
CA ALA A 207 -14.23 6.17 -8.64
C ALA A 207 -14.82 7.55 -8.29
N ASP A 208 -13.99 8.55 -7.99
CA ASP A 208 -14.41 9.89 -7.55
C ASP A 208 -15.36 9.82 -6.34
N ARG A 209 -14.93 9.15 -5.27
CA ARG A 209 -15.73 8.98 -4.07
C ARG A 209 -15.17 9.77 -2.90
N PRO A 210 -16.03 10.34 -2.03
CA PRO A 210 -15.61 10.91 -0.75
C PRO A 210 -14.83 9.90 0.05
N PHE A 211 -13.70 10.33 0.64
CA PHE A 211 -12.78 9.44 1.33
C PHE A 211 -12.45 9.94 2.74
N LEU A 212 -12.74 9.12 3.73
CA LEU A 212 -12.28 9.29 5.09
C LEU A 212 -11.11 8.32 5.30
N CYS A 213 -9.91 8.89 5.41
CA CYS A 213 -8.67 8.14 5.41
C CYS A 213 -8.12 8.00 6.82
N ILE A 214 -7.91 6.76 7.26
CA ILE A 214 -7.32 6.41 8.57
C ILE A 214 -6.03 5.64 8.28
N PRO A 215 -4.85 6.31 8.23
CA PRO A 215 -3.61 5.66 7.87
C PRO A 215 -3.18 4.65 8.94
N GLU A 216 -2.79 3.47 8.49
CA GLU A 216 -2.16 2.47 9.35
C GLU A 216 -0.67 2.79 9.55
N ASP A 217 -0.13 2.42 10.71
CA ASP A 217 1.32 2.49 10.94
C ASP A 217 2.04 1.49 10.02
N ARG A 218 2.89 2.05 9.16
CA ARG A 218 3.64 1.30 8.15
C ARG A 218 5.10 1.74 8.13
N PRO A 219 6.03 0.83 7.78
CA PRO A 219 7.41 1.22 7.58
C PRO A 219 7.53 2.44 6.66
N PHE A 220 8.49 3.30 6.97
CA PHE A 220 8.75 4.54 6.21
C PHE A 220 7.62 5.57 6.22
N ALA A 221 6.69 5.49 7.17
CA ALA A 221 5.52 6.37 7.27
C ALA A 221 4.71 6.45 5.95
N GLU A 222 4.70 5.39 5.17
CA GLU A 222 4.16 5.32 3.81
C GLU A 222 2.71 5.79 3.74
N GLN A 223 1.84 5.19 4.54
CA GLN A 223 0.42 5.55 4.53
C GLN A 223 0.16 6.93 5.15
N LEU A 224 0.91 7.29 6.20
CA LEU A 224 0.78 8.61 6.83
C LEU A 224 1.16 9.73 5.85
N ALA A 225 2.23 9.54 5.06
CA ALA A 225 2.65 10.48 4.03
C ALA A 225 1.55 10.66 2.96
N THR A 226 0.99 9.56 2.48
CA THR A 226 -0.09 9.57 1.47
C THR A 226 -1.35 10.23 2.02
N ALA A 227 -1.80 9.88 3.25
CA ALA A 227 -2.99 10.44 3.87
C ALA A 227 -2.87 11.97 4.09
N ARG A 228 -1.70 12.44 4.57
CA ARG A 228 -1.43 13.87 4.73
C ARG A 228 -1.49 14.63 3.41
N ALA A 229 -0.91 14.07 2.36
CA ALA A 229 -0.95 14.68 1.02
C ALA A 229 -2.38 14.73 0.47
N LEU A 230 -3.15 13.66 0.57
CA LEU A 230 -4.57 13.63 0.19
C LEU A 230 -5.39 14.69 0.95
N HIS A 231 -5.17 14.79 2.26
CA HIS A 231 -5.85 15.80 3.09
C HIS A 231 -5.49 17.23 2.68
N ALA A 232 -4.21 17.51 2.47
CA ALA A 232 -3.73 18.82 2.03
C ALA A 232 -4.27 19.23 0.65
N LEU A 233 -4.53 18.25 -0.23
CA LEU A 233 -5.13 18.48 -1.55
C LEU A 233 -6.67 18.55 -1.51
N GLY A 234 -7.30 18.34 -0.34
CA GLY A 234 -8.76 18.26 -0.22
C GLY A 234 -9.38 17.00 -0.85
N ALA A 235 -8.56 15.99 -1.18
CA ALA A 235 -9.00 14.74 -1.79
C ALA A 235 -9.46 13.69 -0.77
N ALA A 236 -9.16 13.89 0.53
CA ALA A 236 -9.64 13.07 1.63
C ALA A 236 -9.72 13.87 2.92
N ILE A 237 -10.55 13.41 3.85
CA ILE A 237 -10.47 13.81 5.27
C ILE A 237 -9.60 12.77 5.97
N MET A 238 -8.51 13.20 6.59
CA MET A 238 -7.63 12.33 7.36
C MET A 238 -8.03 12.35 8.83
N LEU A 239 -8.15 11.17 9.43
CA LEU A 239 -8.22 10.97 10.88
C LEU A 239 -7.01 10.18 11.35
N GLU A 240 -6.49 10.48 12.53
CA GLU A 240 -5.33 9.78 13.10
C GLU A 240 -5.72 8.40 13.65
N THR A 241 -6.93 8.30 14.16
CA THR A 241 -7.48 7.07 14.74
C THR A 241 -8.96 6.94 14.37
N TRP A 242 -9.49 5.74 14.52
CA TRP A 242 -10.93 5.50 14.46
C TRP A 242 -11.63 6.31 15.57
N PRO A 243 -12.71 7.05 15.28
CA PRO A 243 -13.45 7.86 16.24
C PRO A 243 -14.18 7.05 17.29
#